data_627eaa9ed21cd90eca9d41f91f05e3c6
#
_entry.id   627eaa9ed21cd90eca9d41f91f05e3c6
#
_cell.length_a   1.000
_cell.length_b   1.000
_cell.length_c   1.000
_cell.angle_alpha   90.00
_cell.angle_beta   90.00
_cell.angle_gamma   90.00
#
_symmetry.space_group_name_H-M   'P 1'
#
loop_
_entity.id
_entity.type
_entity.pdbx_description
1 polymer ?
#
loop_
_entity_poly.entity_id
_entity_poly.type
_entity_poly.pdbx_seq_one_letter_code
_entity_poly.pdbx_strand_id
1 'polypeptide(L)'
;MTLPLDGVRIIAIEQYGAGPFGTQHLADLGAEVIKIENPAEGGDVGRLVGPHFFEPGDSHFFQSFNRNKKSMTLDLKSPEGMEILRELAAQSDAVFNN
;
A
#
# COMPACT_ATOMS: atom_id res chain seq x y z
N MET A 1 20.92 8.39 -10.21
CA MET A 1 19.92 9.45 -10.52
C MET A 1 18.99 9.64 -9.34
N THR A 2 18.72 10.88 -8.98
CA THR A 2 17.80 11.20 -7.91
C THR A 2 16.41 11.46 -8.48
N LEU A 3 15.40 10.79 -7.92
CA LEU A 3 14.00 11.04 -8.28
C LEU A 3 13.41 12.13 -7.39
N PRO A 4 12.36 12.82 -7.85
CA PRO A 4 11.79 13.96 -7.12
C PRO A 4 11.40 13.68 -5.68
N LEU A 5 10.93 12.46 -5.38
CA LEU A 5 10.48 12.09 -4.04
C LEU A 5 11.42 11.13 -3.31
N ASP A 6 12.67 11.03 -3.76
CA ASP A 6 13.66 10.24 -3.03
C ASP A 6 13.77 10.76 -1.58
N GLY A 7 13.75 9.83 -0.62
CA GLY A 7 13.82 10.16 0.80
C GLY A 7 12.47 10.43 1.45
N VAL A 8 11.38 10.47 0.68
CA VAL A 8 10.02 10.64 1.22
C VAL A 8 9.43 9.27 1.52
N ARG A 9 8.87 9.10 2.73
CA ARG A 9 8.17 7.86 3.12
C ARG A 9 6.70 8.15 3.35
N ILE A 10 5.85 7.34 2.74
CA ILE A 10 4.39 7.45 2.82
C ILE A 10 3.81 6.13 3.30
N ILE A 11 2.97 6.18 4.33
CA ILE A 11 2.20 5.03 4.78
C ILE A 11 0.84 5.12 4.07
N ALA A 12 0.46 4.07 3.35
CA ALA A 12 -0.78 4.07 2.55
C ALA A 12 -1.74 3.02 3.08
N ILE A 13 -2.80 3.47 3.73
CA ILE A 13 -3.90 2.62 4.19
C ILE A 13 -4.97 2.70 3.11
N GLU A 14 -4.86 1.84 2.12
CA GLU A 14 -5.61 1.98 0.87
C GLU A 14 -6.01 0.63 0.32
N GLN A 15 -7.04 0.62 -0.52
CA GLN A 15 -7.39 -0.57 -1.29
C GLN A 15 -8.16 -0.21 -2.54
N TYR A 16 -8.29 -1.19 -3.43
CA TYR A 16 -9.02 -1.14 -4.69
C TYR A 16 -8.31 -0.28 -5.74
N GLY A 17 -8.86 0.88 -6.11
CA GLY A 17 -8.43 1.63 -7.28
C GLY A 17 -7.95 3.06 -7.03
N ALA A 18 -8.81 3.93 -6.50
CA ALA A 18 -8.51 5.36 -6.43
C ALA A 18 -7.28 5.69 -5.58
N GLY A 19 -7.22 5.15 -4.37
CA GLY A 19 -6.07 5.34 -3.50
C GLY A 19 -4.80 4.73 -4.08
N PRO A 20 -4.82 3.42 -4.42
CA PRO A 20 -3.66 2.77 -5.02
C PRO A 20 -3.17 3.45 -6.30
N PHE A 21 -4.08 3.91 -7.16
CA PHE A 21 -3.71 4.64 -8.37
C PHE A 21 -2.93 5.92 -8.03
N GLY A 22 -3.41 6.69 -7.06
CA GLY A 22 -2.76 7.92 -6.65
C GLY A 22 -1.38 7.70 -6.04
N THR A 23 -1.28 6.79 -5.08
CA THR A 23 0.01 6.53 -4.41
C THR A 23 1.02 5.85 -5.33
N GLN A 24 0.55 5.13 -6.36
CA GLN A 24 1.45 4.56 -7.36
C GLN A 24 2.26 5.63 -8.10
N HIS A 25 1.63 6.77 -8.40
CA HIS A 25 2.36 7.87 -9.02
C HIS A 25 3.46 8.40 -8.10
N LEU A 26 3.19 8.47 -6.80
CA LEU A 26 4.19 8.91 -5.83
C LEU A 26 5.33 7.91 -5.72
N ALA A 27 5.02 6.62 -5.74
CA ALA A 27 6.03 5.56 -5.73
C ALA A 27 6.89 5.62 -7.00
N ASP A 28 6.28 5.87 -8.14
CA ASP A 28 7.03 6.02 -9.41
C ASP A 28 7.99 7.21 -9.37
N LEU A 29 7.66 8.23 -8.59
CA LEU A 29 8.50 9.42 -8.43
C LEU A 29 9.58 9.26 -7.36
N GLY A 30 9.70 8.09 -6.76
CA GLY A 30 10.77 7.78 -5.82
C GLY A 30 10.38 7.69 -4.36
N ALA A 31 9.13 7.97 -3.99
CA ALA A 31 8.69 7.83 -2.62
C ALA A 31 8.72 6.36 -2.20
N GLU A 32 9.11 6.11 -0.95
CA GLU A 32 8.92 4.81 -0.35
C GLU A 32 7.46 4.71 0.12
N VAL A 33 6.64 3.98 -0.61
CA VAL A 33 5.25 3.76 -0.24
C VAL A 33 5.11 2.41 0.44
N ILE A 34 4.70 2.43 1.70
CA ILE A 34 4.43 1.22 2.47
C ILE A 34 2.92 1.06 2.55
N LYS A 35 2.42 0.08 1.82
CA LYS A 35 0.99 -0.21 1.75
C LYS A 35 0.60 -1.11 2.91
N ILE A 36 -0.37 -0.66 3.70
CA ILE A 36 -0.90 -1.44 4.81
C ILE A 36 -2.14 -2.19 4.33
N GLU A 37 -2.13 -3.51 4.48
CA GLU A 37 -3.21 -4.37 4.03
C GLU A 37 -3.84 -5.11 5.20
N ASN A 38 -5.16 -5.31 5.14
CA ASN A 38 -5.91 -5.99 6.20
C ASN A 38 -5.77 -7.52 6.06
N PRO A 39 -5.14 -8.20 7.03
CA PRO A 39 -4.96 -9.65 6.93
C PRO A 39 -6.27 -10.43 7.03
N ALA A 40 -7.29 -9.87 7.71
CA ALA A 40 -8.59 -10.55 7.84
C ALA A 40 -9.33 -10.67 6.51
N GLU A 41 -9.00 -9.84 5.54
CA GLU A 41 -9.63 -9.84 4.22
C GLU A 41 -8.70 -10.38 3.13
N GLY A 42 -7.59 -10.98 3.51
CA GLY A 42 -6.61 -11.48 2.53
C GLY A 42 -5.85 -10.37 1.83
N GLY A 43 -5.80 -9.19 2.43
CA GLY A 43 -5.14 -8.02 1.86
C GLY A 43 -6.11 -7.12 1.10
N ASP A 44 -5.57 -6.35 0.16
CA ASP A 44 -6.35 -5.45 -0.68
C ASP A 44 -7.39 -6.23 -1.49
N VAL A 45 -8.65 -5.77 -1.51
CA VAL A 45 -9.71 -6.42 -2.28
C VAL A 45 -9.37 -6.47 -3.77
N GLY A 46 -8.54 -5.55 -4.25
CA GLY A 46 -8.08 -5.55 -5.65
C GLY A 46 -7.37 -6.82 -6.06
N ARG A 47 -6.76 -7.53 -5.09
CA ARG A 47 -6.09 -8.81 -5.36
C ARG A 47 -7.03 -9.88 -5.90
N LEU A 48 -8.34 -9.73 -5.63
CA LEU A 48 -9.37 -10.70 -6.02
C LEU A 48 -10.19 -10.25 -7.21
N VAL A 49 -9.88 -9.10 -7.80
CA VAL A 49 -10.64 -8.57 -8.93
C VAL A 49 -10.16 -9.23 -10.23
N GLY A 50 -11.06 -10.03 -10.85
CA GLY A 50 -10.78 -10.69 -12.11
C GLY A 50 -11.03 -9.79 -13.32
N PRO A 51 -11.09 -10.40 -14.51
CA PRO A 51 -11.08 -11.85 -14.74
C PRO A 51 -9.70 -12.50 -14.81
N HIS A 52 -8.62 -11.72 -14.89
CA HIS A 52 -7.29 -12.28 -15.15
C HIS A 52 -6.41 -12.26 -13.90
N PHE A 53 -5.75 -13.38 -13.64
CA PHE A 53 -4.87 -13.57 -12.50
C PHE A 53 -3.55 -14.21 -12.94
N PHE A 54 -2.45 -13.81 -12.32
CA PHE A 54 -1.17 -14.52 -12.45
C PHE A 54 -1.20 -15.79 -11.62
N GLU A 55 -1.79 -15.70 -10.43
CA GLU A 55 -2.01 -16.80 -9.50
C GLU A 55 -3.11 -16.38 -8.52
N PRO A 56 -3.67 -17.28 -7.68
CA PRO A 56 -4.69 -16.89 -6.71
C PRO A 56 -4.22 -15.74 -5.82
N GLY A 57 -5.04 -14.70 -5.72
CA GLY A 57 -4.72 -13.51 -4.92
C GLY A 57 -3.77 -12.53 -5.59
N ASP A 58 -3.41 -12.76 -6.83
CA ASP A 58 -2.50 -11.89 -7.59
C ASP A 58 -3.12 -11.52 -8.94
N SER A 59 -4.11 -10.62 -8.91
CA SER A 59 -4.84 -10.21 -10.10
C SER A 59 -4.07 -9.21 -10.94
N HIS A 60 -4.37 -9.19 -12.24
CA HIS A 60 -3.86 -8.14 -13.13
C HIS A 60 -4.32 -6.76 -12.66
N PHE A 61 -5.54 -6.66 -12.14
CA PHE A 61 -6.07 -5.41 -11.60
C PHE A 61 -5.17 -4.88 -10.48
N PHE A 62 -4.84 -5.72 -9.51
CA PHE A 62 -4.00 -5.33 -8.39
C PHE A 62 -2.62 -4.86 -8.87
N GLN A 63 -2.01 -5.60 -9.78
CA GLN A 63 -0.69 -5.26 -10.29
C GLN A 63 -0.68 -3.95 -11.07
N SER A 64 -1.79 -3.57 -11.67
CA SER A 64 -1.91 -2.32 -12.44
C SER A 64 -1.78 -1.07 -11.57
N PHE A 65 -2.06 -1.17 -10.27
CA PHE A 65 -2.12 -0.01 -9.38
C PHE A 65 -1.10 -0.02 -8.24
N ASN A 66 -0.23 -1.03 -8.19
CA ASN A 66 0.60 -1.21 -6.99
C ASN A 66 2.08 -1.45 -7.26
N ARG A 67 2.58 -1.08 -8.44
CA ARG A 67 4.01 -1.22 -8.72
C ARG A 67 4.83 -0.28 -7.82
N ASN A 68 6.05 -0.71 -7.54
CA ASN A 68 7.02 0.04 -6.73
C ASN A 68 6.63 0.27 -5.27
N LYS A 69 5.57 -0.39 -4.78
CA LYS A 69 5.17 -0.30 -3.38
C LYS A 69 5.69 -1.48 -2.58
N LYS A 70 5.92 -1.25 -1.30
CA LYS A 70 6.14 -2.31 -0.32
C LYS A 70 4.80 -2.63 0.32
N SER A 71 4.56 -3.90 0.64
CA SER A 71 3.32 -4.35 1.29
C SER A 71 3.61 -4.87 2.68
N MET A 72 2.74 -4.50 3.62
CA MET A 72 2.79 -4.98 4.98
C MET A 72 1.38 -5.30 5.44
N THR A 73 1.13 -6.51 5.94
CA THR A 73 -0.15 -6.82 6.55
C THR A 73 -0.12 -6.41 8.01
N LEU A 74 -1.19 -5.75 8.46
CA LEU A 74 -1.26 -5.23 9.81
C LEU A 74 -2.73 -5.18 10.24
N ASP A 75 -3.04 -5.81 11.37
CA ASP A 75 -4.39 -5.75 11.93
C ASP A 75 -4.58 -4.46 12.71
N LEU A 76 -5.19 -3.47 12.07
CA LEU A 76 -5.40 -2.16 12.69
C LEU A 76 -6.51 -2.16 13.76
N LYS A 77 -7.21 -3.29 13.92
CA LYS A 77 -8.21 -3.45 14.99
C LYS A 77 -7.57 -3.96 16.28
N SER A 78 -6.35 -4.45 16.23
CA SER A 78 -5.64 -4.89 17.42
C SER A 78 -4.84 -3.74 18.03
N PRO A 79 -4.66 -3.71 19.37
CA PRO A 79 -3.80 -2.71 20.00
C PRO A 79 -2.36 -2.77 19.51
N GLU A 80 -1.84 -3.97 19.28
CA GLU A 80 -0.48 -4.18 18.79
C GLU A 80 -0.32 -3.63 17.37
N GLY A 81 -1.30 -3.88 16.50
CA GLY A 81 -1.28 -3.37 15.13
C GLY A 81 -1.30 -1.85 15.09
N MET A 82 -2.14 -1.23 15.91
CA MET A 82 -2.19 0.23 16.00
C MET A 82 -0.90 0.82 16.53
N GLU A 83 -0.25 0.15 17.49
CA GLU A 83 1.02 0.62 18.02
C GLU A 83 2.11 0.59 16.94
N ILE A 84 2.16 -0.48 16.15
CA ILE A 84 3.10 -0.57 15.03
C ILE A 84 2.83 0.54 14.02
N LEU A 85 1.56 0.80 13.72
CA LEU A 85 1.19 1.88 12.80
C LEU A 85 1.69 3.24 13.32
N ARG A 86 1.51 3.52 14.61
CA ARG A 86 1.97 4.77 15.21
C ARG A 86 3.48 4.92 15.10
N GLU A 87 4.22 3.85 15.36
CA GLU A 87 5.68 3.88 15.24
C GLU A 87 6.13 4.13 13.81
N LEU A 88 5.47 3.49 12.84
CA LEU A 88 5.76 3.73 11.41
C LEU A 88 5.43 5.17 11.02
N ALA A 89 4.27 5.67 11.44
CA ALA A 89 3.84 7.03 11.11
C ALA A 89 4.81 8.07 11.66
N ALA A 90 5.33 7.84 12.87
CA ALA A 90 6.30 8.74 13.48
C ALA A 90 7.59 8.85 12.67
N GLN A 91 7.91 7.85 11.87
CA GLN A 91 9.11 7.81 11.03
C GLN A 91 8.81 8.10 9.56
N SER A 92 7.63 8.59 9.28
CA SER A 92 7.17 8.81 7.91
C SER A 92 6.79 10.26 7.69
N ASP A 93 6.72 10.67 6.43
CA ASP A 93 6.41 12.05 6.05
C ASP A 93 4.91 12.28 5.91
N ALA A 94 4.16 11.23 5.54
CA ALA A 94 2.72 11.33 5.35
C ALA A 94 2.03 10.00 5.60
N VAL A 95 0.75 10.08 5.98
CA VAL A 95 -0.14 8.92 6.05
C VAL A 95 -1.31 9.22 5.13
N PHE A 96 -1.54 8.34 4.17
CA PHE A 96 -2.63 8.43 3.21
C PHE A 96 -3.68 7.36 3.54
N ASN A 97 -4.95 7.74 3.42
CA ASN A 97 -6.06 6.83 3.67
C ASN A 97 -7.17 7.08 2.66
N ASN A 98 -7.72 5.99 2.11
CA ASN A 98 -8.90 6.11 1.25
C ASN A 98 -10.05 5.21 1.69
#